data_f56113abc870a59df628641b2f497ab4
#
_entry.id   f56113abc870a59df628641b2f497ab4
#
_cell.length_a   1.000
_cell.length_b   1.000
_cell.length_c   1.000
_cell.angle_alpha   90.00
_cell.angle_beta   90.00
_cell.angle_gamma   90.00
#
_symmetry.space_group_name_H-M   'P 1'
#
loop_
_entity.id
_entity.type
_entity.pdbx_description
1 polymer ?
#
loop_
_entity_poly.entity_id
_entity_poly.type
_entity_poly.pdbx_seq_one_letter_code
_entity_poly.pdbx_strand_id
1 'polypeptide(L)'
;MAGKEIAVKKYVVRLDAEERDRLNELIRKGKRSAQLLTKARILLKADVSDAGEGWSDSRIAAALDTSIATVERTRRQLVEEGFEAVLARKYNSNSARRRIFDGAAEAKLIALTLSPAPAGFARWSLRLLEEKVVELHIVERASDNTIGRTLKKTFSNRIATRNG
;
A
#
# COMPACT_ATOMS: atom_id res chain seq x y z
N MET A 1 -8.58 -48.21 -11.99
CA MET A 1 -8.98 -47.44 -10.81
C MET A 1 -8.00 -46.32 -10.66
N ALA A 2 -8.34 -45.13 -11.12
CA ALA A 2 -7.50 -43.94 -10.89
C ALA A 2 -7.64 -43.54 -9.42
N GLY A 3 -6.60 -43.77 -8.65
CA GLY A 3 -6.53 -43.28 -7.27
C GLY A 3 -6.69 -41.75 -7.27
N LYS A 4 -7.73 -41.26 -6.60
CA LYS A 4 -7.91 -39.86 -6.34
C LYS A 4 -6.73 -39.44 -5.46
N GLU A 5 -5.69 -38.82 -6.05
CA GLU A 5 -4.66 -38.15 -5.25
C GLU A 5 -5.38 -37.12 -4.41
N ILE A 6 -5.49 -37.40 -3.12
CA ILE A 6 -5.92 -36.43 -2.13
C ILE A 6 -4.76 -35.46 -1.99
N ALA A 7 -4.77 -34.41 -2.80
CA ALA A 7 -3.82 -33.32 -2.64
C ALA A 7 -4.01 -32.73 -1.23
N VAL A 8 -3.12 -33.10 -0.32
CA VAL A 8 -3.11 -32.54 1.04
C VAL A 8 -2.88 -31.05 0.93
N LYS A 9 -3.92 -30.28 1.17
CA LYS A 9 -3.84 -28.80 1.14
C LYS A 9 -2.89 -28.35 2.23
N LYS A 10 -1.77 -27.78 1.87
CA LYS A 10 -0.73 -27.31 2.79
C LYS A 10 -1.26 -26.21 3.74
N TYR A 11 -2.18 -25.36 3.26
CA TYR A 11 -2.75 -24.27 4.02
C TYR A 11 -4.28 -24.43 4.09
N VAL A 12 -4.77 -24.88 5.24
CA VAL A 12 -6.20 -25.11 5.47
C VAL A 12 -6.81 -23.87 6.07
N VAL A 13 -7.86 -23.33 5.44
CA VAL A 13 -8.62 -22.19 5.94
C VAL A 13 -9.76 -22.68 6.80
N ARG A 14 -9.81 -22.25 8.04
CA ARG A 14 -10.95 -22.42 8.95
C ARG A 14 -11.27 -21.07 9.55
N LEU A 15 -12.48 -20.58 9.30
CA LEU A 15 -12.97 -19.30 9.84
C LEU A 15 -13.91 -19.58 11.00
N ASP A 16 -13.79 -18.74 12.03
CA ASP A 16 -14.81 -18.69 13.08
C ASP A 16 -16.04 -17.87 12.61
N ALA A 17 -17.07 -17.81 13.46
CA ALA A 17 -18.30 -17.10 13.13
C ALA A 17 -18.08 -15.58 12.97
N GLU A 18 -17.28 -14.99 13.84
CA GLU A 18 -16.98 -13.54 13.82
C GLU A 18 -16.16 -13.16 12.56
N GLU A 19 -15.16 -13.95 12.24
CA GLU A 19 -14.34 -13.75 11.02
C GLU A 19 -15.18 -13.83 9.76
N ARG A 20 -16.09 -14.80 9.69
CA ARG A 20 -17.00 -14.98 8.56
C ARG A 20 -17.98 -13.81 8.44
N ASP A 21 -18.59 -13.38 9.53
CA ASP A 21 -19.50 -12.24 9.55
C ASP A 21 -18.78 -10.96 9.12
N ARG A 22 -17.56 -10.76 9.59
CA ARG A 22 -16.73 -9.62 9.21
C ARG A 22 -16.37 -9.61 7.73
N LEU A 23 -16.04 -10.76 7.14
CA LEU A 23 -15.80 -10.87 5.70
C LEU A 23 -17.06 -10.58 4.88
N ASN A 24 -18.20 -11.13 5.28
CA ASN A 24 -19.50 -10.87 4.65
C ASN A 24 -19.88 -9.38 4.72
N GLU A 25 -19.65 -8.74 5.86
CA GLU A 25 -19.89 -7.32 6.03
C GLU A 25 -18.99 -6.45 5.12
N LEU A 26 -17.70 -6.81 5.00
CA LEU A 26 -16.78 -6.15 4.09
C LEU A 26 -17.25 -6.23 2.64
N ILE A 27 -17.69 -7.40 2.20
CA ILE A 27 -18.21 -7.62 0.85
C ILE A 27 -19.51 -6.83 0.63
N ARG A 28 -20.43 -6.86 1.59
CA ARG A 28 -21.72 -6.15 1.51
C ARG A 28 -21.55 -4.64 1.45
N LYS A 29 -20.64 -4.07 2.25
CA LYS A 29 -20.35 -2.64 2.25
C LYS A 29 -19.69 -2.18 0.95
N GLY A 30 -18.88 -3.01 0.31
CA GLY A 30 -18.25 -2.73 -0.99
C GLY A 30 -17.28 -1.56 -1.04
N LYS A 31 -17.10 -0.79 0.03
CA LYS A 31 -16.28 0.42 0.12
C LYS A 31 -14.81 0.13 0.43
N ARG A 32 -14.24 -0.90 -0.17
CA ARG A 32 -12.84 -1.32 0.03
C ARG A 32 -12.17 -1.55 -1.32
N SER A 33 -10.84 -1.71 -1.30
CA SER A 33 -10.10 -2.01 -2.53
C SER A 33 -10.57 -3.35 -3.12
N ALA A 34 -10.62 -3.45 -4.45
CA ALA A 34 -11.00 -4.68 -5.15
C ALA A 34 -10.15 -5.88 -4.68
N GLN A 35 -8.85 -5.66 -4.44
CA GLN A 35 -7.96 -6.69 -3.95
C GLN A 35 -8.40 -7.24 -2.58
N LEU A 36 -8.83 -6.39 -1.65
CA LEU A 36 -9.30 -6.82 -0.35
C LEU A 36 -10.61 -7.60 -0.45
N LEU A 37 -11.53 -7.13 -1.28
CA LEU A 37 -12.80 -7.83 -1.54
C LEU A 37 -12.59 -9.20 -2.18
N THR A 38 -11.62 -9.32 -3.10
CA THR A 38 -11.23 -10.61 -3.69
C THR A 38 -10.67 -11.55 -2.64
N LYS A 39 -9.76 -11.09 -1.77
CA LYS A 39 -9.24 -11.89 -0.66
C LYS A 39 -10.36 -12.38 0.27
N ALA A 40 -11.30 -11.50 0.63
CA ALA A 40 -12.43 -11.87 1.47
C ALA A 40 -13.29 -12.98 0.84
N ARG A 41 -13.57 -12.89 -0.46
CA ARG A 41 -14.31 -13.92 -1.20
C ARG A 41 -13.53 -15.23 -1.30
N ILE A 42 -12.22 -15.17 -1.50
CA ILE A 42 -11.35 -16.36 -1.51
C ILE A 42 -11.45 -17.10 -0.17
N LEU A 43 -11.31 -16.39 0.95
CA LEU A 43 -11.35 -17.00 2.27
C LEU A 43 -12.70 -17.66 2.57
N LEU A 44 -13.83 -17.00 2.26
CA LEU A 44 -15.16 -17.57 2.46
C LEU A 44 -15.36 -18.85 1.66
N LYS A 45 -14.87 -18.92 0.42
CA LYS A 45 -15.00 -20.11 -0.43
C LYS A 45 -14.01 -21.22 -0.08
N ALA A 46 -12.84 -20.85 0.45
CA ALA A 46 -11.81 -21.79 0.88
C ALA A 46 -12.07 -22.39 2.26
N ASP A 47 -12.97 -21.80 3.03
CA ASP A 47 -13.29 -22.21 4.41
C ASP A 47 -13.84 -23.65 4.43
N VAL A 48 -13.15 -24.52 5.17
CA VAL A 48 -13.53 -25.94 5.32
C VAL A 48 -14.28 -26.22 6.62
N SER A 49 -14.65 -25.18 7.38
CA SER A 49 -15.49 -25.33 8.57
C SER A 49 -16.92 -25.78 8.18
N ASP A 50 -17.71 -26.17 9.14
CA ASP A 50 -19.08 -26.71 8.91
C ASP A 50 -19.98 -25.73 8.14
N ALA A 51 -19.78 -24.44 8.30
CA ALA A 51 -20.50 -23.39 7.59
C ALA A 51 -19.80 -22.89 6.32
N GLY A 52 -18.64 -23.47 5.97
CA GLY A 52 -17.84 -23.10 4.81
C GLY A 52 -18.15 -23.90 3.56
N GLU A 53 -17.77 -23.38 2.40
CA GLU A 53 -17.98 -24.06 1.10
C GLU A 53 -16.87 -25.09 0.76
N GLY A 54 -15.67 -24.94 1.35
CA GLY A 54 -14.55 -25.87 1.18
C GLY A 54 -14.08 -26.08 -0.25
N TRP A 55 -14.17 -25.07 -1.11
CA TRP A 55 -13.85 -25.19 -2.53
C TRP A 55 -12.35 -25.42 -2.78
N SER A 56 -12.07 -26.10 -3.90
CA SER A 56 -10.71 -26.23 -4.39
C SER A 56 -10.16 -24.91 -4.94
N ASP A 57 -8.85 -24.74 -4.93
CA ASP A 57 -8.20 -23.52 -5.41
C ASP A 57 -8.48 -23.22 -6.88
N SER A 58 -8.54 -24.27 -7.71
CA SER A 58 -8.92 -24.16 -9.13
C SER A 58 -10.36 -23.64 -9.30
N ARG A 59 -11.31 -24.15 -8.49
CA ARG A 59 -12.71 -23.72 -8.53
C ARG A 59 -12.86 -22.27 -8.06
N ILE A 60 -12.15 -21.89 -7.00
CA ILE A 60 -12.14 -20.51 -6.49
C ILE A 60 -11.56 -19.56 -7.54
N ALA A 61 -10.42 -19.93 -8.14
CA ALA A 61 -9.77 -19.13 -9.17
C ALA A 61 -10.68 -18.89 -10.37
N ALA A 62 -11.36 -19.93 -10.86
CA ALA A 62 -12.32 -19.81 -11.95
C ALA A 62 -13.54 -18.96 -11.59
N ALA A 63 -14.10 -19.12 -10.39
CA ALA A 63 -15.30 -18.40 -9.95
C ALA A 63 -15.07 -16.91 -9.68
N LEU A 64 -13.85 -16.54 -9.28
CA LEU A 64 -13.49 -15.16 -8.94
C LEU A 64 -12.65 -14.46 -10.01
N ASP A 65 -12.44 -15.12 -11.15
CA ASP A 65 -11.59 -14.61 -12.24
C ASP A 65 -10.20 -14.18 -11.77
N THR A 66 -9.55 -15.06 -11.00
CA THR A 66 -8.23 -14.82 -10.41
C THR A 66 -7.30 -16.00 -10.66
N SER A 67 -6.02 -15.85 -10.34
CA SER A 67 -5.06 -16.96 -10.49
C SER A 67 -5.04 -17.89 -9.27
N ILE A 68 -4.74 -19.16 -9.49
CA ILE A 68 -4.53 -20.16 -8.42
C ILE A 68 -3.45 -19.66 -7.43
N ALA A 69 -2.37 -19.06 -7.95
CA ALA A 69 -1.31 -18.49 -7.12
C ALA A 69 -1.80 -17.40 -6.17
N THR A 70 -2.82 -16.62 -6.57
CA THR A 70 -3.45 -15.61 -5.70
C THR A 70 -4.26 -16.27 -4.58
N VAL A 71 -4.98 -17.36 -4.89
CA VAL A 71 -5.73 -18.14 -3.91
C VAL A 71 -4.78 -18.75 -2.88
N GLU A 72 -3.74 -19.45 -3.32
CA GLU A 72 -2.73 -20.06 -2.45
C GLU A 72 -2.03 -19.03 -1.56
N ARG A 73 -1.64 -17.88 -2.12
CA ARG A 73 -1.01 -16.79 -1.36
C ARG A 73 -1.92 -16.23 -0.28
N THR A 74 -3.21 -16.09 -0.58
CA THR A 74 -4.20 -15.58 0.38
C THR A 74 -4.41 -16.58 1.52
N ARG A 75 -4.53 -17.88 1.20
CA ARG A 75 -4.64 -18.95 2.20
C ARG A 75 -3.39 -19.03 3.08
N ARG A 76 -2.21 -19.00 2.46
CA ARG A 76 -0.94 -18.98 3.19
C ARG A 76 -0.87 -17.79 4.13
N GLN A 77 -1.26 -16.60 3.65
CA GLN A 77 -1.23 -15.38 4.46
C GLN A 77 -2.13 -15.51 5.70
N LEU A 78 -3.32 -16.10 5.57
CA LEU A 78 -4.20 -16.35 6.72
C LEU A 78 -3.53 -17.27 7.76
N VAL A 79 -2.97 -18.38 7.29
CA VAL A 79 -2.40 -19.40 8.19
C VAL A 79 -1.12 -18.94 8.86
N GLU A 80 -0.25 -18.22 8.14
CA GLU A 80 1.07 -17.81 8.64
C GLU A 80 1.03 -16.44 9.37
N GLU A 81 0.21 -15.49 8.90
CA GLU A 81 0.20 -14.11 9.41
C GLU A 81 -1.07 -13.79 10.23
N GLY A 82 -2.12 -14.58 10.10
CA GLY A 82 -3.41 -14.41 10.79
C GLY A 82 -4.43 -13.55 10.04
N PHE A 83 -5.65 -13.53 10.54
CA PHE A 83 -6.82 -12.90 9.91
C PHE A 83 -6.65 -11.38 9.71
N GLU A 84 -6.20 -10.66 10.73
CA GLU A 84 -6.00 -9.21 10.65
C GLU A 84 -4.94 -8.84 9.62
N ALA A 85 -3.88 -9.63 9.48
CA ALA A 85 -2.83 -9.38 8.51
C ALA A 85 -3.31 -9.52 7.05
N VAL A 86 -4.26 -10.41 6.79
CA VAL A 86 -4.88 -10.54 5.45
C VAL A 86 -5.68 -9.30 5.09
N LEU A 87 -6.40 -8.73 6.07
CA LEU A 87 -7.25 -7.55 5.90
C LEU A 87 -6.46 -6.24 5.94
N ALA A 88 -5.29 -6.24 6.58
CA ALA A 88 -4.43 -5.08 6.62
C ALA A 88 -3.83 -4.77 5.24
N ARG A 89 -3.76 -3.50 4.90
CA ARG A 89 -2.98 -3.07 3.75
C ARG A 89 -1.50 -3.21 4.10
N LYS A 90 -0.76 -4.10 3.44
CA LYS A 90 0.70 -4.12 3.55
C LYS A 90 1.25 -2.76 3.12
N TYR A 91 1.62 -1.95 4.10
CA TYR A 91 2.37 -0.72 3.84
C TYR A 91 3.79 -1.13 3.45
N ASN A 92 4.12 -0.95 2.18
CA ASN A 92 5.49 -1.14 1.75
C ASN A 92 6.31 0.10 2.15
N SER A 93 6.95 0.04 3.31
CA SER A 93 7.87 1.08 3.78
C SER A 93 9.08 1.23 2.85
N ASN A 94 9.40 0.18 2.09
CA ASN A 94 10.44 0.14 1.07
C ASN A 94 9.84 0.33 -0.33
N SER A 95 9.05 1.38 -0.53
CA SER A 95 8.66 1.77 -1.88
C SER A 95 9.94 1.98 -2.69
N ALA A 96 10.09 1.24 -3.80
CA ALA A 96 11.27 1.27 -4.67
C ALA A 96 11.54 2.66 -5.29
N ARG A 97 10.64 3.60 -5.14
CA ARG A 97 10.84 5.01 -5.47
C ARG A 97 11.55 5.71 -4.33
N ARG A 98 12.86 5.89 -4.46
CA ARG A 98 13.60 6.83 -3.62
C ARG A 98 12.94 8.21 -3.71
N ARG A 99 12.82 8.87 -2.56
CA ARG A 99 12.41 10.29 -2.55
C ARG A 99 13.47 11.10 -3.28
N ILE A 100 13.03 12.00 -4.14
CA ILE A 100 13.92 12.94 -4.85
C ILE A 100 14.64 13.82 -3.81
N PHE A 101 13.90 14.34 -2.83
CA PHE A 101 14.47 15.03 -1.69
C PHE A 101 14.54 14.06 -0.51
N ASP A 102 15.73 13.58 -0.18
CA ASP A 102 16.05 12.93 1.09
C ASP A 102 16.21 13.99 2.20
N GLY A 103 16.50 13.56 3.42
CA GLY A 103 16.60 14.50 4.55
C GLY A 103 17.65 15.61 4.36
N ALA A 104 18.78 15.30 3.74
CA ALA A 104 19.84 16.28 3.48
C ALA A 104 19.45 17.24 2.34
N ALA A 105 18.91 16.72 1.25
CA ALA A 105 18.45 17.53 0.12
C ALA A 105 17.24 18.41 0.51
N GLU A 106 16.35 17.91 1.35
CA GLU A 106 15.22 18.67 1.89
C GLU A 106 15.71 19.85 2.76
N ALA A 107 16.68 19.62 3.63
CA ALA A 107 17.28 20.67 4.44
C ALA A 107 17.93 21.77 3.60
N LYS A 108 18.65 21.40 2.53
CA LYS A 108 19.23 22.35 1.58
C LYS A 108 18.16 23.13 0.81
N LEU A 109 17.09 22.49 0.39
CA LEU A 109 15.96 23.15 -0.26
C LEU A 109 15.32 24.20 0.67
N ILE A 110 15.11 23.86 1.94
CA ILE A 110 14.54 24.78 2.93
C ILE A 110 15.50 25.97 3.14
N ALA A 111 16.79 25.72 3.32
CA ALA A 111 17.78 26.77 3.48
C ALA A 111 17.81 27.71 2.27
N LEU A 112 17.68 27.17 1.07
CA LEU A 112 17.61 27.95 -0.16
C LEU A 112 16.36 28.85 -0.19
N THR A 113 15.19 28.35 0.19
CA THR A 113 13.94 29.15 0.23
C THR A 113 13.95 30.25 1.29
N LEU A 114 14.74 30.09 2.34
CA LEU A 114 14.91 31.10 3.40
C LEU A 114 16.01 32.12 3.08
N SER A 115 16.83 31.86 2.07
CA SER A 115 17.83 32.83 1.59
C SER A 115 17.20 33.89 0.70
N PRO A 116 17.85 35.06 0.51
CA PRO A 116 17.42 36.07 -0.46
C PRO A 116 17.30 35.48 -1.88
N ALA A 117 16.30 35.93 -2.62
CA ALA A 117 16.18 35.56 -4.02
C ALA A 117 17.37 36.07 -4.85
N PRO A 118 17.75 35.40 -5.95
CA PRO A 118 18.84 35.85 -6.82
C PRO A 118 18.59 37.26 -7.38
N ALA A 119 19.66 37.93 -7.79
CA ALA A 119 19.56 39.24 -8.41
C ALA A 119 18.58 39.22 -9.61
N GLY A 120 17.70 40.22 -9.64
CA GLY A 120 16.64 40.33 -10.64
C GLY A 120 15.29 39.69 -10.24
N PHE A 121 15.21 39.03 -9.09
CA PHE A 121 13.97 38.43 -8.60
C PHE A 121 13.59 38.98 -7.23
N ALA A 122 12.35 39.44 -7.07
CA ALA A 122 11.85 39.95 -5.79
C ALA A 122 11.59 38.84 -4.75
N ARG A 123 11.34 37.60 -5.19
CA ARG A 123 11.01 36.46 -4.34
C ARG A 123 11.31 35.14 -5.02
N TRP A 124 11.44 34.07 -4.25
CA TRP A 124 11.50 32.72 -4.77
C TRP A 124 10.17 32.28 -5.39
N SER A 125 10.22 31.68 -6.57
CA SER A 125 9.13 30.94 -7.20
C SER A 125 9.50 29.47 -7.30
N LEU A 126 8.52 28.59 -7.45
CA LEU A 126 8.78 27.14 -7.61
C LEU A 126 9.64 26.86 -8.83
N ARG A 127 9.41 27.58 -9.92
CA ARG A 127 10.19 27.44 -11.16
C ARG A 127 11.64 27.88 -10.97
N LEU A 128 11.87 28.97 -10.26
CA LEU A 128 13.22 29.43 -9.95
C LEU A 128 13.94 28.44 -9.02
N LEU A 129 13.22 27.86 -8.07
CA LEU A 129 13.76 26.79 -7.21
C LEU A 129 14.10 25.53 -8.01
N GLU A 130 13.29 25.14 -9.01
CA GLU A 130 13.57 24.03 -9.90
C GLU A 130 14.91 24.19 -10.61
N GLU A 131 15.19 25.37 -11.14
CA GLU A 131 16.46 25.68 -11.79
C GLU A 131 17.61 25.65 -10.80
N LYS A 132 17.44 26.29 -9.65
CA LYS A 132 18.52 26.45 -8.65
C LYS A 132 18.88 25.17 -7.90
N VAL A 133 17.94 24.27 -7.62
CA VAL A 133 18.27 22.99 -6.97
C VAL A 133 19.12 22.09 -7.85
N VAL A 134 18.97 22.19 -9.17
CA VAL A 134 19.82 21.47 -10.14
C VAL A 134 21.17 22.16 -10.29
N GLU A 135 21.18 23.49 -10.45
CA GLU A 135 22.42 24.28 -10.55
C GLU A 135 23.34 24.09 -9.33
N LEU A 136 22.76 24.05 -8.13
CA LEU A 136 23.49 23.86 -6.88
C LEU A 136 23.75 22.38 -6.54
N HIS A 137 23.46 21.47 -7.45
CA HIS A 137 23.65 20.03 -7.28
C HIS A 137 22.98 19.47 -6.00
N ILE A 138 21.86 20.05 -5.59
CA ILE A 138 21.07 19.53 -4.46
C ILE A 138 20.40 18.23 -4.85
N VAL A 139 19.83 18.19 -6.07
CA VAL A 139 19.26 17.02 -6.72
C VAL A 139 19.58 17.06 -8.20
N GLU A 140 19.61 15.91 -8.86
CA GLU A 140 19.84 15.83 -10.32
C GLU A 140 18.68 16.40 -11.12
N ARG A 141 17.47 16.17 -10.65
CA ARG A 141 16.23 16.63 -11.29
C ARG A 141 15.08 16.69 -10.28
N ALA A 142 14.33 17.77 -10.30
CA ALA A 142 13.09 17.90 -9.55
C ALA A 142 12.13 18.81 -10.33
N SER A 143 10.82 18.49 -10.37
CA SER A 143 9.82 19.40 -10.93
C SER A 143 9.36 20.39 -9.88
N ASP A 144 8.86 21.55 -10.32
CA ASP A 144 8.22 22.59 -9.50
C ASP A 144 7.14 22.00 -8.56
N ASN A 145 6.30 21.08 -9.07
CA ASN A 145 5.29 20.37 -8.29
C ASN A 145 5.90 19.51 -7.16
N THR A 146 7.03 18.84 -7.41
CA THR A 146 7.72 18.03 -6.38
C THR A 146 8.29 18.93 -5.30
N ILE A 147 8.90 20.05 -5.68
CA ILE A 147 9.41 21.08 -4.77
C ILE A 147 8.28 21.64 -3.91
N GLY A 148 7.18 22.04 -4.54
CA GLY A 148 6.01 22.58 -3.85
C GLY A 148 5.40 21.62 -2.84
N ARG A 149 5.28 20.32 -3.19
CA ARG A 149 4.79 19.28 -2.26
C ARG A 149 5.74 19.06 -1.08
N THR A 150 7.04 19.05 -1.34
CA THR A 150 8.06 18.89 -0.29
C THR A 150 8.00 20.03 0.69
N LEU A 151 7.99 21.27 0.21
CA LEU A 151 7.91 22.47 1.06
C LEU A 151 6.60 22.51 1.86
N LYS A 152 5.45 22.26 1.22
CA LYS A 152 4.15 22.22 1.88
C LYS A 152 4.11 21.22 3.02
N LYS A 153 4.65 20.02 2.81
CA LYS A 153 4.71 18.98 3.85
C LYS A 153 5.55 19.41 5.03
N THR A 154 6.71 19.99 4.78
CA THR A 154 7.64 20.43 5.83
C THR A 154 7.06 21.57 6.66
N PHE A 155 6.45 22.56 6.02
CA PHE A 155 5.80 23.66 6.73
C PHE A 155 4.57 23.22 7.51
N SER A 156 3.74 22.30 6.97
CA SER A 156 2.57 21.76 7.68
C SER A 156 2.99 20.97 8.94
N ASN A 157 4.05 20.17 8.86
CA ASN A 157 4.55 19.41 10.01
C ASN A 157 5.11 20.33 11.12
N ARG A 158 5.75 21.47 10.76
CA ARG A 158 6.24 22.45 11.74
C ARG A 158 5.13 23.17 12.49
N ILE A 159 3.99 23.41 11.84
CA ILE A 159 2.82 24.02 12.49
C ILE A 159 2.19 23.04 13.49
N ALA A 160 2.09 21.75 13.12
CA ALA A 160 1.54 20.70 13.98
C ALA A 160 2.36 20.47 15.27
N THR A 161 3.69 20.55 15.20
CA THR A 161 4.58 20.38 16.36
C THR A 161 4.65 21.60 17.28
N ARG A 162 4.13 22.76 16.87
CA ARG A 162 4.17 23.99 17.67
C ARG A 162 2.92 24.17 18.56
N ASN A 163 1.89 23.35 18.34
CA ASN A 163 0.60 23.40 19.05
C ASN A 163 0.36 22.17 19.95
N GLY A 164 1.41 21.40 20.29
CA GLY A 164 1.38 20.27 21.21
C GLY A 164 2.09 20.54 22.53
#